data_e93e7fac461faad46be707875e878d75
#
_entry.id   e93e7fac461faad46be707875e878d75
#
_cell.length_a   1.000
_cell.length_b   1.000
_cell.length_c   1.000
_cell.angle_alpha   90.00
_cell.angle_beta   90.00
_cell.angle_gamma   90.00
#
_symmetry.space_group_name_H-M   'P 1'
#
loop_
_entity.id
_entity.type
_entity.pdbx_description
1 polymer ?
#
loop_
_entity_poly.entity_id
_entity_poly.type
_entity_poly.pdbx_seq_one_letter_code
_entity_poly.pdbx_strand_id
1 'polypeptide(L)'
;MKRTLLLILSAMAFAGISVAQDVYSTGYYYNHDNNKKVAAVYKNNELLFSTGNDFYYHHESSDVLLLDDDVFWVDNYIDSDNDYYYSRVMKNNDVFLEIPIGTKCHINCLFTDGMNVYAGGDMIVNSHRKPMVWKNTDPTPYLTFDAINYNYGYLYDAMIVDGLVIACGYVYDYNTFENKGVIWQENQGEMYILEGYVIPLSMDYYNGSVYTATWDVDDDIGAVYQNDYVLYTITTNGSVPAISVDAGDVFAGVFNNGGSIWKNGEKLYDTPYGNYTECVVANSEGVYYATDGRINKNDLALYSFELDNTPIINSIFVDLECQNNDIRTLPFFEGFETGATDWECWYRWDEDQTNNGYASYWHRGGGSNSYVNAYSGEHCALHIYNAAYDQFGLLSTPMIRIPASGNTTMTFKTLELYPYDYGYEGVWVIEGGHKAAVEVWTQTTPTEEWKTVTIDLSAFQGRDVEIDFRYKGQNAHNWYIDDVSITSNVGVGESQDESLAVYPNPVGERFRIQGLEAETEVFVYNVLGELVKTARVGINQDINVGELSAGLYLVRCGNTTLRFVKE
;
A
#
# COMPACT_ATOMS: atom_id res chain seq x y z
N MET A 1 -46.58 45.30 25.49
CA MET A 1 -45.15 45.18 25.13
C MET A 1 -44.79 43.72 25.18
N LYS A 2 -44.90 43.04 24.05
CA LYS A 2 -44.46 41.62 23.90
C LYS A 2 -43.01 41.63 23.45
N ARG A 3 -42.10 41.07 24.26
CA ARG A 3 -40.71 40.84 23.89
C ARG A 3 -40.64 39.49 23.15
N THR A 4 -40.37 39.53 21.89
CA THR A 4 -40.08 38.37 21.05
C THR A 4 -38.64 37.99 21.32
N LEU A 5 -38.43 36.79 21.88
CA LEU A 5 -37.11 36.17 22.07
C LEU A 5 -36.70 35.54 20.76
N LEU A 6 -35.70 36.11 20.09
CA LEU A 6 -35.09 35.59 18.90
C LEU A 6 -34.08 34.51 19.33
N LEU A 7 -34.44 33.24 19.15
CA LEU A 7 -33.48 32.12 19.26
C LEU A 7 -32.58 32.12 18.02
N ILE A 8 -31.36 32.55 18.18
CA ILE A 8 -30.30 32.32 17.20
C ILE A 8 -29.82 30.89 17.45
N LEU A 9 -30.28 29.95 16.61
CA LEU A 9 -29.61 28.67 16.46
C LEU A 9 -28.28 28.94 15.73
N SER A 10 -27.19 29.00 16.51
CA SER A 10 -25.86 28.83 15.93
C SER A 10 -25.74 27.37 15.45
N ALA A 11 -25.85 27.14 14.16
CA ALA A 11 -25.34 25.94 13.56
C ALA A 11 -23.83 25.93 13.80
N MET A 12 -23.37 25.23 14.82
CA MET A 12 -21.99 24.80 14.89
C MET A 12 -21.85 23.77 13.77
N ALA A 13 -21.29 24.20 12.65
CA ALA A 13 -20.65 23.29 11.73
C ALA A 13 -19.55 22.63 12.57
N PHE A 14 -19.73 21.37 12.92
CA PHE A 14 -18.63 20.49 13.23
C PHE A 14 -17.84 20.37 11.92
N ALA A 15 -16.85 21.25 11.74
CA ALA A 15 -15.73 20.93 10.91
C ALA A 15 -15.15 19.66 11.55
N GLY A 16 -15.31 18.52 10.89
CA GLY A 16 -14.57 17.32 11.24
C GLY A 16 -13.11 17.77 11.37
N ILE A 17 -12.50 17.48 12.48
CA ILE A 17 -11.05 17.62 12.62
C ILE A 17 -10.50 16.58 11.66
N SER A 18 -10.18 16.98 10.44
CA SER A 18 -9.31 16.23 9.56
C SER A 18 -8.00 16.14 10.34
N VAL A 19 -7.67 14.96 10.85
CA VAL A 19 -6.32 14.69 11.31
C VAL A 19 -5.44 14.94 10.09
N ALA A 20 -4.50 15.86 10.20
CA ALA A 20 -3.65 16.21 9.08
C ALA A 20 -2.77 14.99 8.79
N GLN A 21 -2.85 14.45 7.58
CA GLN A 21 -1.95 13.40 7.13
C GLN A 21 -0.51 13.89 7.22
N ASP A 22 0.36 13.08 7.78
CA ASP A 22 1.77 13.37 7.78
C ASP A 22 2.34 13.17 6.37
N VAL A 23 3.05 14.17 5.91
CA VAL A 23 3.73 14.14 4.61
C VAL A 23 5.23 14.11 4.85
N TYR A 24 5.86 13.01 4.50
CA TYR A 24 7.30 12.89 4.48
C TYR A 24 7.81 13.30 3.11
N SER A 25 8.87 14.07 3.06
CA SER A 25 9.49 14.51 1.81
C SER A 25 11.00 14.47 1.91
N THR A 26 11.64 14.17 0.81
CA THR A 26 13.09 14.08 0.76
C THR A 26 13.65 14.76 -0.49
N GLY A 27 14.91 15.15 -0.40
CA GLY A 27 15.64 15.81 -1.46
C GLY A 27 16.95 16.37 -0.94
N TYR A 28 17.26 17.59 -1.30
CA TYR A 28 18.48 18.26 -0.84
C TYR A 28 18.30 19.78 -0.75
N TYR A 29 19.14 20.40 0.08
CA TYR A 29 19.35 21.86 0.07
C TYR A 29 20.84 22.20 -0.08
N TYR A 30 21.15 23.44 -0.45
CA TYR A 30 22.54 23.91 -0.52
C TYR A 30 22.97 24.50 0.81
N ASN A 31 24.07 24.00 1.36
CA ASN A 31 24.71 24.61 2.52
C ASN A 31 25.45 25.89 2.09
N HIS A 32 25.12 27.03 2.72
CA HIS A 32 25.67 28.34 2.39
C HIS A 32 27.17 28.49 2.68
N ASP A 33 27.72 27.71 3.64
CA ASP A 33 29.12 27.83 4.05
C ASP A 33 30.08 27.20 3.04
N ASN A 34 29.68 26.11 2.38
CA ASN A 34 30.55 25.33 1.49
C ASN A 34 29.96 25.10 0.09
N ASN A 35 28.74 25.56 -0.17
CA ASN A 35 28.00 25.38 -1.41
C ASN A 35 27.85 23.91 -1.85
N LYS A 36 27.75 22.99 -0.86
CA LYS A 36 27.51 21.56 -1.09
C LYS A 36 26.04 21.25 -0.89
N LYS A 37 25.55 20.26 -1.63
CA LYS A 37 24.23 19.69 -1.41
C LYS A 37 24.24 18.89 -0.10
N VAL A 38 23.19 19.00 0.68
CA VAL A 38 22.94 18.25 1.90
C VAL A 38 21.62 17.51 1.70
N ALA A 39 21.67 16.19 1.69
CA ALA A 39 20.45 15.38 1.64
C ALA A 39 19.66 15.55 2.93
N ALA A 40 18.35 15.66 2.80
CA ALA A 40 17.47 15.93 3.93
C ALA A 40 16.11 15.25 3.77
N VAL A 41 15.54 14.89 4.90
CA VAL A 41 14.18 14.38 5.02
C VAL A 41 13.40 15.33 5.93
N TYR A 42 12.21 15.66 5.52
CA TYR A 42 11.29 16.50 6.26
C TYR A 42 10.01 15.71 6.58
N LYS A 43 9.44 15.99 7.73
CA LYS A 43 8.07 15.60 8.08
C LYS A 43 7.24 16.88 8.08
N ASN A 44 6.26 16.94 7.21
CA ASN A 44 5.51 18.15 6.90
C ASN A 44 6.46 19.22 6.33
N ASN A 45 6.83 20.24 7.10
CA ASN A 45 7.84 21.22 6.73
C ASN A 45 8.98 21.33 7.76
N GLU A 46 9.05 20.39 8.68
CA GLU A 46 10.08 20.35 9.72
C GLU A 46 11.20 19.38 9.32
N LEU A 47 12.46 19.81 9.43
CA LEU A 47 13.62 18.96 9.16
C LEU A 47 13.66 17.83 10.19
N LEU A 48 13.57 16.59 9.68
CA LEU A 48 13.60 15.38 10.51
C LEU A 48 15.01 14.79 10.55
N PHE A 49 15.62 14.57 9.38
CA PHE A 49 16.96 14.00 9.23
C PHE A 49 17.76 14.73 8.16
N SER A 50 19.09 14.70 8.26
CA SER A 50 19.99 15.19 7.21
C SER A 50 21.37 14.54 7.30
N THR A 51 22.12 14.54 6.20
CA THR A 51 23.50 14.03 6.14
C THR A 51 24.51 14.92 6.87
N GLY A 52 24.08 16.09 7.36
CA GLY A 52 24.97 17.04 7.99
C GLY A 52 25.86 17.78 6.99
N ASN A 53 26.83 18.56 7.52
CA ASN A 53 27.77 19.36 6.71
C ASN A 53 28.98 18.51 6.32
N ASP A 54 28.92 17.87 5.16
CA ASP A 54 30.08 17.24 4.56
C ASP A 54 30.81 18.25 3.65
N PHE A 55 32.13 18.41 3.86
CA PHE A 55 32.94 19.33 3.05
C PHE A 55 33.45 18.69 1.75
N TYR A 56 33.38 17.38 1.64
CA TYR A 56 33.96 16.63 0.51
C TYR A 56 32.94 16.21 -0.52
N TYR A 57 31.71 15.89 -0.10
CA TYR A 57 30.69 15.29 -0.99
C TYR A 57 29.47 16.19 -1.15
N HIS A 58 28.80 16.07 -2.31
CA HIS A 58 27.44 16.50 -2.49
C HIS A 58 26.54 15.32 -2.15
N HIS A 59 25.53 15.55 -1.32
CA HIS A 59 24.54 14.56 -0.93
C HIS A 59 23.18 14.95 -1.46
N GLU A 60 22.45 14.01 -2.03
CA GLU A 60 21.06 14.18 -2.44
C GLU A 60 20.27 12.92 -2.08
N SER A 61 19.00 13.10 -1.76
CA SER A 61 18.11 11.98 -1.51
C SER A 61 17.11 11.87 -2.64
N SER A 62 16.99 10.66 -3.20
CA SER A 62 16.11 10.39 -4.32
C SER A 62 14.74 9.92 -3.88
N ASP A 63 14.64 9.22 -2.74
CA ASP A 63 13.37 8.64 -2.29
C ASP A 63 13.28 8.49 -0.78
N VAL A 64 12.03 8.42 -0.28
CA VAL A 64 11.67 8.23 1.12
C VAL A 64 10.52 7.24 1.25
N LEU A 65 10.61 6.35 2.23
CA LEU A 65 9.63 5.31 2.54
C LEU A 65 9.40 5.26 4.06
N LEU A 66 8.16 5.11 4.47
CA LEU A 66 7.79 4.79 5.85
C LEU A 66 7.43 3.30 5.93
N LEU A 67 8.01 2.61 6.90
CA LEU A 67 7.65 1.23 7.23
C LEU A 67 7.72 1.06 8.75
N ASP A 68 6.65 0.66 9.33
CA ASP A 68 6.46 0.65 10.79
C ASP A 68 6.78 2.00 11.44
N ASP A 69 6.87 2.74 12.01
CA ASP A 69 7.31 4.07 12.50
C ASP A 69 8.74 4.49 12.06
N ASP A 70 9.40 3.66 11.26
CA ASP A 70 10.76 3.95 10.79
C ASP A 70 10.77 4.61 9.41
N VAL A 71 11.52 5.68 9.29
CA VAL A 71 11.71 6.42 8.04
C VAL A 71 12.96 5.92 7.33
N PHE A 72 12.77 5.31 6.16
CA PHE A 72 13.86 4.90 5.27
C PHE A 72 14.03 5.95 4.17
N TRP A 73 15.27 6.31 3.89
CA TRP A 73 15.58 7.29 2.86
C TRP A 73 16.93 7.03 2.20
N VAL A 74 17.05 7.45 0.96
CA VAL A 74 18.27 7.26 0.17
C VAL A 74 19.23 8.41 0.43
N ASP A 75 20.51 8.10 0.58
CA ASP A 75 21.60 9.06 0.51
C ASP A 75 22.51 8.69 -0.64
N ASN A 76 22.36 9.39 -1.76
CA ASN A 76 23.27 9.35 -2.89
C ASN A 76 24.32 10.45 -2.72
N TYR A 77 25.59 10.10 -2.71
CA TYR A 77 26.66 11.09 -2.58
C TYR A 77 27.67 11.01 -3.71
N ILE A 78 28.09 12.18 -4.16
CA ILE A 78 28.99 12.34 -5.30
C ILE A 78 30.36 12.75 -4.79
N ASP A 79 31.37 11.99 -5.15
CA ASP A 79 32.76 12.42 -5.02
C ASP A 79 33.03 13.52 -6.03
N SER A 80 33.28 14.74 -5.54
CA SER A 80 33.52 15.92 -6.36
C SER A 80 34.72 15.82 -7.31
N ASP A 81 35.61 14.87 -7.08
CA ASP A 81 36.81 14.66 -7.87
C ASP A 81 36.61 13.70 -9.04
N ASN A 82 35.57 12.89 -9.01
CA ASN A 82 35.39 11.78 -9.95
C ASN A 82 34.00 11.73 -10.65
N ASP A 83 33.03 12.55 -10.27
CA ASP A 83 31.63 12.53 -10.74
C ASP A 83 30.94 11.16 -10.63
N TYR A 84 31.30 10.36 -9.62
CA TYR A 84 30.69 9.07 -9.39
C TYR A 84 29.78 9.08 -8.18
N TYR A 85 28.59 8.47 -8.35
CA TYR A 85 27.65 8.25 -7.28
C TYR A 85 28.02 7.02 -6.46
N TYR A 86 27.87 7.17 -5.17
CA TYR A 86 27.83 6.11 -4.18
C TYR A 86 26.52 6.24 -3.44
N SER A 87 25.95 5.13 -2.98
CA SER A 87 24.62 5.15 -2.38
C SER A 87 24.56 4.31 -1.14
N ARG A 88 23.74 4.75 -0.21
CA ARG A 88 23.31 4.00 0.95
C ARG A 88 21.84 4.28 1.25
N VAL A 89 21.19 3.37 1.96
CA VAL A 89 19.87 3.60 2.53
C VAL A 89 20.05 3.86 4.02
N MET A 90 19.41 4.89 4.48
CA MET A 90 19.35 5.27 5.89
C MET A 90 18.04 4.79 6.49
N LYS A 91 18.08 4.40 7.76
CA LYS A 91 16.91 4.17 8.59
C LYS A 91 16.96 5.18 9.72
N ASN A 92 16.08 6.16 9.71
CA ASN A 92 16.16 7.31 10.60
C ASN A 92 17.53 8.01 10.45
N ASN A 93 18.35 8.01 11.49
CA ASN A 93 19.73 8.56 11.47
C ASN A 93 20.82 7.51 11.25
N ASP A 94 20.49 6.23 11.18
CA ASP A 94 21.45 5.15 11.10
C ASP A 94 21.58 4.61 9.67
N VAL A 95 22.74 4.08 9.32
CA VAL A 95 22.92 3.39 8.04
C VAL A 95 22.23 2.03 8.10
N PHE A 96 21.26 1.82 7.21
CA PHE A 96 20.54 0.55 7.08
C PHE A 96 21.17 -0.38 6.06
N LEU A 97 21.41 0.12 4.84
CA LEU A 97 22.11 -0.58 3.78
C LEU A 97 23.28 0.27 3.29
N GLU A 98 24.48 -0.27 3.27
CA GLU A 98 25.63 0.40 2.70
C GLU A 98 26.21 -0.42 1.54
N ILE A 99 26.17 0.15 0.34
CA ILE A 99 26.84 -0.42 -0.81
C ILE A 99 28.35 -0.18 -0.64
N PRO A 100 29.21 -1.22 -0.77
CA PRO A 100 30.63 -1.09 -0.44
C PRO A 100 31.32 0.07 -1.15
N ILE A 101 32.09 0.86 -0.41
CA ILE A 101 32.86 2.01 -0.90
C ILE A 101 33.73 1.59 -2.10
N GLY A 102 33.66 2.38 -3.18
CA GLY A 102 34.34 2.10 -4.44
C GLY A 102 33.47 1.41 -5.48
N THR A 103 32.26 1.00 -5.09
CA THR A 103 31.23 0.51 -6.01
C THR A 103 30.39 1.69 -6.48
N LYS A 104 30.43 1.97 -7.78
CA LYS A 104 29.69 3.08 -8.39
C LYS A 104 28.24 2.66 -8.56
N CYS A 105 27.35 3.21 -7.77
CA CYS A 105 25.92 2.90 -7.80
C CYS A 105 25.08 4.16 -7.56
N HIS A 106 23.84 4.11 -8.02
CA HIS A 106 22.82 5.11 -7.74
C HIS A 106 21.52 4.41 -7.39
N ILE A 107 20.96 4.71 -6.24
CA ILE A 107 19.66 4.21 -5.81
C ILE A 107 18.62 5.28 -6.17
N ASN A 108 17.58 4.90 -6.91
CA ASN A 108 16.55 5.79 -7.40
C ASN A 108 15.26 5.70 -6.59
N CYS A 109 14.87 4.50 -6.13
CA CYS A 109 13.60 4.27 -5.45
C CYS A 109 13.73 3.33 -4.27
N LEU A 110 12.80 3.46 -3.32
CA LEU A 110 12.56 2.56 -2.21
C LEU A 110 11.14 2.00 -2.29
N PHE A 111 10.98 0.72 -1.97
CA PHE A 111 9.68 0.08 -1.93
C PHE A 111 9.66 -1.05 -0.91
N THR A 112 8.49 -1.57 -0.59
CA THR A 112 8.30 -2.57 0.47
C THR A 112 7.26 -3.61 0.10
N ASP A 113 7.40 -4.79 0.69
CA ASP A 113 6.37 -5.84 0.70
C ASP A 113 5.60 -5.86 2.04
N GLY A 114 5.76 -4.80 2.87
CA GLY A 114 5.19 -4.70 4.21
C GLY A 114 6.07 -5.31 5.31
N MET A 115 7.10 -6.08 4.97
CA MET A 115 8.05 -6.69 5.92
C MET A 115 9.51 -6.37 5.59
N ASN A 116 9.81 -6.20 4.32
CA ASN A 116 11.17 -5.97 3.85
C ASN A 116 11.25 -4.63 3.12
N VAL A 117 12.38 -3.96 3.25
CA VAL A 117 12.73 -2.77 2.48
C VAL A 117 13.57 -3.17 1.28
N TYR A 118 13.18 -2.69 0.12
CA TYR A 118 13.90 -2.87 -1.12
C TYR A 118 14.38 -1.52 -1.64
N ALA A 119 15.54 -1.53 -2.27
CA ALA A 119 16.11 -0.37 -2.94
C ALA A 119 16.35 -0.70 -4.41
N GLY A 120 15.78 0.09 -5.30
CA GLY A 120 15.95 -0.03 -6.75
C GLY A 120 16.91 1.01 -7.31
N GLY A 121 17.75 0.61 -8.25
CA GLY A 121 18.72 1.53 -8.85
C GLY A 121 19.62 0.85 -9.85
N ASP A 122 20.83 1.35 -10.00
CA ASP A 122 21.81 0.80 -10.92
C ASP A 122 23.23 0.80 -10.37
N MET A 123 24.05 -0.11 -10.84
CA MET A 123 25.42 -0.28 -10.43
C MET A 123 26.35 -0.53 -11.63
N ILE A 124 27.59 -0.03 -11.57
CA ILE A 124 28.59 -0.32 -12.61
C ILE A 124 29.33 -1.62 -12.24
N VAL A 125 29.12 -2.64 -13.07
CA VAL A 125 29.77 -3.94 -12.99
C VAL A 125 30.56 -4.19 -14.27
N ASN A 126 31.88 -4.44 -14.16
CA ASN A 126 32.75 -4.68 -15.32
C ASN A 126 32.65 -3.57 -16.40
N SER A 127 32.58 -2.32 -16.00
CA SER A 127 32.42 -1.13 -16.87
C SER A 127 31.05 -1.03 -17.57
N HIS A 128 30.07 -1.82 -17.16
CA HIS A 128 28.70 -1.77 -17.67
C HIS A 128 27.75 -1.37 -16.54
N ARG A 129 26.82 -0.49 -16.81
CA ARG A 129 25.79 -0.06 -15.85
C ARG A 129 24.61 -1.04 -15.92
N LYS A 130 24.21 -1.60 -14.78
CA LYS A 130 23.20 -2.64 -14.68
C LYS A 130 22.08 -2.23 -13.73
N PRO A 131 20.82 -2.37 -14.13
CA PRO A 131 19.68 -2.21 -13.22
C PRO A 131 19.71 -3.30 -12.14
N MET A 132 19.49 -2.89 -10.89
CA MET A 132 19.59 -3.78 -9.73
C MET A 132 18.56 -3.43 -8.66
N VAL A 133 18.25 -4.43 -7.84
CA VAL A 133 17.46 -4.28 -6.61
C VAL A 133 18.23 -4.92 -5.46
N TRP A 134 18.30 -4.22 -4.35
CA TRP A 134 18.83 -4.72 -3.07
C TRP A 134 17.68 -4.94 -2.10
N LYS A 135 17.90 -5.83 -1.13
CA LYS A 135 16.89 -6.18 -0.12
C LYS A 135 17.47 -6.07 1.28
N ASN A 136 16.82 -5.31 2.13
CA ASN A 136 17.20 -5.09 3.53
C ASN A 136 18.67 -4.60 3.65
N THR A 137 19.43 -5.19 4.54
CA THR A 137 20.82 -4.79 4.84
C THR A 137 21.87 -5.52 3.99
N ASP A 138 21.46 -6.38 3.04
CA ASP A 138 22.40 -7.15 2.21
C ASP A 138 22.91 -6.31 1.04
N PRO A 139 24.22 -5.96 1.00
CA PRO A 139 24.79 -5.20 -0.10
C PRO A 139 24.93 -6.01 -1.41
N THR A 140 24.67 -7.32 -1.37
CA THR A 140 24.60 -8.15 -2.56
C THR A 140 23.27 -7.92 -3.26
N PRO A 141 23.25 -7.61 -4.57
CA PRO A 141 21.98 -7.43 -5.27
C PRO A 141 21.06 -8.64 -5.13
N TYR A 142 19.83 -8.40 -4.68
CA TYR A 142 18.76 -9.39 -4.64
C TYR A 142 18.33 -9.79 -6.06
N LEU A 143 18.20 -8.79 -6.94
CA LEU A 143 17.91 -8.97 -8.36
C LEU A 143 18.90 -8.15 -9.20
N THR A 144 19.25 -8.72 -10.37
CA THR A 144 19.91 -8.02 -11.45
C THR A 144 19.09 -8.27 -12.71
N PHE A 145 18.61 -7.19 -13.31
CA PHE A 145 17.90 -7.28 -14.58
C PHE A 145 18.92 -7.36 -15.73
N ASP A 146 19.51 -8.54 -15.89
CA ASP A 146 20.45 -8.84 -16.97
C ASP A 146 19.68 -9.18 -18.24
N ALA A 147 19.37 -8.19 -19.03
CA ALA A 147 18.96 -8.45 -20.39
C ALA A 147 20.18 -8.99 -21.15
N ILE A 148 20.06 -10.17 -21.72
CA ILE A 148 21.14 -10.95 -22.36
C ILE A 148 21.88 -10.16 -23.47
N ASN A 149 21.25 -9.10 -23.98
CA ASN A 149 21.74 -8.30 -25.11
C ASN A 149 22.14 -6.86 -24.76
N TYR A 150 21.97 -6.43 -23.50
CA TYR A 150 22.17 -5.03 -23.13
C TYR A 150 23.35 -4.89 -22.18
N ASN A 151 24.26 -3.98 -22.52
CA ASN A 151 25.42 -3.71 -21.68
C ASN A 151 25.25 -2.45 -20.80
N TYR A 152 24.13 -1.76 -20.95
CA TYR A 152 23.89 -0.51 -20.25
C TYR A 152 22.41 -0.34 -19.94
N GLY A 153 22.06 -0.09 -18.70
CA GLY A 153 20.68 0.10 -18.28
C GLY A 153 20.57 0.86 -16.98
N TYR A 154 19.42 1.49 -16.80
CA TYR A 154 19.03 2.24 -15.60
C TYR A 154 17.69 1.73 -15.11
N LEU A 155 17.51 1.66 -13.80
CA LEU A 155 16.24 1.43 -13.14
C LEU A 155 15.82 2.75 -12.48
N TYR A 156 14.63 3.22 -12.79
CA TYR A 156 14.11 4.46 -12.23
C TYR A 156 13.13 4.23 -11.11
N ASP A 157 12.22 3.26 -11.26
CA ASP A 157 11.18 2.99 -10.30
C ASP A 157 10.87 1.49 -10.19
N ALA A 158 10.38 1.04 -9.04
CA ALA A 158 10.04 -0.35 -8.79
C ALA A 158 9.02 -0.49 -7.66
N MET A 159 8.28 -1.61 -7.67
CA MET A 159 7.29 -1.96 -6.67
C MET A 159 7.15 -3.47 -6.51
N ILE A 160 6.42 -3.90 -5.48
CA ILE A 160 6.00 -5.29 -5.30
C ILE A 160 4.55 -5.44 -5.75
N VAL A 161 4.32 -6.38 -6.67
CA VAL A 161 2.98 -6.78 -7.12
C VAL A 161 2.87 -8.30 -7.03
N ASP A 162 1.88 -8.78 -6.31
CA ASP A 162 1.65 -10.22 -6.07
C ASP A 162 2.91 -10.95 -5.54
N GLY A 163 3.70 -10.28 -4.71
CA GLY A 163 4.93 -10.81 -4.11
C GLY A 163 6.13 -10.86 -5.05
N LEU A 164 6.06 -10.27 -6.25
CA LEU A 164 7.13 -10.17 -7.23
C LEU A 164 7.55 -8.72 -7.44
N VAL A 165 8.84 -8.49 -7.67
CA VAL A 165 9.35 -7.17 -8.05
C VAL A 165 8.97 -6.88 -9.49
N ILE A 166 8.31 -5.74 -9.72
CA ILE A 166 8.18 -5.11 -11.03
C ILE A 166 9.00 -3.82 -11.01
N ALA A 167 9.74 -3.55 -12.07
CA ALA A 167 10.60 -2.38 -12.17
C ALA A 167 10.50 -1.76 -13.55
N CYS A 168 10.74 -0.46 -13.65
CA CYS A 168 10.82 0.24 -14.93
C CYS A 168 12.15 0.99 -15.10
N GLY A 169 12.53 1.19 -16.35
CA GLY A 169 13.74 1.89 -16.69
C GLY A 169 14.07 1.78 -18.18
N TYR A 170 15.31 2.01 -18.56
CA TYR A 170 15.70 1.82 -19.95
C TYR A 170 17.02 1.07 -20.08
N VAL A 171 17.22 0.51 -21.26
CA VAL A 171 18.44 -0.19 -21.67
C VAL A 171 18.95 0.34 -22.98
N TYR A 172 20.26 0.21 -23.19
CA TYR A 172 20.90 0.50 -24.47
C TYR A 172 21.35 -0.80 -25.15
N ASP A 173 20.81 -1.04 -26.33
CA ASP A 173 21.13 -2.21 -27.15
C ASP A 173 22.32 -1.89 -28.08
N TYR A 174 23.48 -2.48 -27.80
CA TYR A 174 24.68 -2.29 -28.62
C TYR A 174 24.61 -2.96 -29.99
N ASN A 175 23.67 -3.86 -30.22
CA ASN A 175 23.52 -4.53 -31.52
C ASN A 175 22.71 -3.67 -32.50
N THR A 176 21.69 -2.99 -31.99
CA THR A 176 20.84 -2.08 -32.79
C THR A 176 21.24 -0.61 -32.63
N PHE A 177 22.03 -0.27 -31.61
CA PHE A 177 22.40 1.08 -31.22
C PHE A 177 21.19 1.93 -30.79
N GLU A 178 20.18 1.28 -30.20
CA GLU A 178 18.93 1.91 -29.78
C GLU A 178 18.78 1.87 -28.26
N ASN A 179 18.18 2.92 -27.72
CA ASN A 179 17.65 2.90 -26.36
C ASN A 179 16.22 2.36 -26.39
N LYS A 180 15.85 1.58 -25.37
CA LYS A 180 14.52 1.01 -25.22
C LYS A 180 14.04 1.17 -23.80
N GLY A 181 12.84 1.71 -23.62
CA GLY A 181 12.14 1.66 -22.34
C GLY A 181 11.71 0.23 -22.04
N VAL A 182 11.89 -0.20 -20.81
CA VAL A 182 11.60 -1.58 -20.40
C VAL A 182 10.89 -1.59 -19.07
N ILE A 183 9.88 -2.45 -18.96
CA ILE A 183 9.28 -2.85 -17.70
C ILE A 183 9.68 -4.31 -17.48
N TRP A 184 10.35 -4.57 -16.36
CA TRP A 184 10.81 -5.89 -15.95
C TRP A 184 9.90 -6.48 -14.88
N GLN A 185 9.84 -7.81 -14.86
CA GLN A 185 9.23 -8.57 -13.77
C GLN A 185 10.22 -9.62 -13.27
N GLU A 186 10.29 -9.78 -11.97
CA GLU A 186 11.04 -10.84 -11.31
C GLU A 186 10.69 -12.21 -11.91
N ASN A 187 11.71 -13.05 -12.15
CA ASN A 187 11.59 -14.39 -12.74
C ASN A 187 11.13 -14.48 -14.23
N GLN A 188 10.69 -13.38 -14.83
CA GLN A 188 10.27 -13.36 -16.25
C GLN A 188 11.23 -12.54 -17.13
N GLY A 189 11.97 -11.59 -16.57
CA GLY A 189 12.79 -10.65 -17.33
C GLY A 189 11.96 -9.49 -17.89
N GLU A 190 12.09 -9.21 -19.17
CA GLU A 190 11.35 -8.14 -19.84
C GLU A 190 9.86 -8.50 -19.95
N MET A 191 9.01 -7.77 -19.24
CA MET A 191 7.55 -7.90 -19.28
C MET A 191 6.97 -7.12 -20.45
N TYR A 192 7.40 -5.86 -20.59
CA TYR A 192 7.00 -4.97 -21.68
C TYR A 192 8.22 -4.21 -22.21
N ILE A 193 8.25 -3.98 -23.52
CA ILE A 193 9.22 -3.12 -24.19
C ILE A 193 8.45 -2.00 -24.85
N LEU A 194 8.80 -0.75 -24.51
CA LEU A 194 8.19 0.43 -25.10
C LEU A 194 8.88 0.75 -26.42
N GLU A 195 8.12 0.92 -27.49
CA GLU A 195 8.67 1.21 -28.82
C GLU A 195 9.25 2.64 -28.87
N GLY A 196 10.42 2.81 -29.53
CA GLY A 196 11.14 4.06 -29.66
C GLY A 196 12.08 4.35 -28.48
N TYR A 197 12.67 5.54 -28.44
CA TYR A 197 13.48 5.99 -27.32
C TYR A 197 12.59 6.59 -26.20
N VAL A 198 11.75 5.74 -25.65
CA VAL A 198 10.82 6.09 -24.57
C VAL A 198 11.43 5.66 -23.24
N ILE A 199 11.63 6.61 -22.33
CA ILE A 199 12.18 6.37 -20.99
C ILE A 199 11.01 6.32 -20.00
N PRO A 200 10.71 5.17 -19.39
CA PRO A 200 9.79 5.09 -18.25
C PRO A 200 10.48 5.66 -17.00
N LEU A 201 9.86 6.65 -16.38
CA LEU A 201 10.42 7.42 -15.26
C LEU A 201 9.80 7.06 -13.92
N SER A 202 8.52 6.72 -13.91
CA SER A 202 7.78 6.34 -12.71
C SER A 202 6.66 5.38 -13.07
N MET A 203 6.24 4.55 -12.14
CA MET A 203 5.21 3.54 -12.37
C MET A 203 4.29 3.39 -11.18
N ASP A 204 3.07 2.93 -11.44
CA ASP A 204 2.10 2.55 -10.44
C ASP A 204 1.27 1.36 -10.94
N TYR A 205 0.55 0.70 -10.04
CA TYR A 205 -0.20 -0.51 -10.35
C TYR A 205 -1.63 -0.43 -9.83
N TYR A 206 -2.58 -0.74 -10.71
CA TYR A 206 -3.96 -0.81 -10.33
C TYR A 206 -4.71 -1.90 -11.11
N ASN A 207 -5.43 -2.75 -10.40
CA ASN A 207 -6.36 -3.74 -10.94
C ASN A 207 -5.80 -4.58 -12.10
N GLY A 208 -4.59 -5.15 -11.93
CA GLY A 208 -3.97 -6.04 -12.92
C GLY A 208 -3.19 -5.33 -14.02
N SER A 209 -3.08 -4.02 -13.99
CA SER A 209 -2.35 -3.23 -14.98
C SER A 209 -1.25 -2.39 -14.36
N VAL A 210 -0.12 -2.31 -15.04
CA VAL A 210 0.98 -1.39 -14.76
C VAL A 210 0.73 -0.09 -15.52
N TYR A 211 0.79 1.02 -14.82
CA TYR A 211 0.73 2.37 -15.40
C TYR A 211 2.12 2.99 -15.33
N THR A 212 2.57 3.60 -16.41
CA THR A 212 3.94 4.10 -16.51
C THR A 212 3.95 5.51 -17.08
N ALA A 213 4.59 6.40 -16.35
CA ALA A 213 4.88 7.76 -16.80
C ALA A 213 6.18 7.78 -17.60
N THR A 214 6.19 8.47 -18.73
CA THR A 214 7.29 8.34 -19.68
C THR A 214 7.73 9.68 -20.28
N TRP A 215 8.92 9.64 -20.86
CA TRP A 215 9.46 10.65 -21.74
C TRP A 215 9.96 10.01 -23.04
N ASP A 216 9.37 10.37 -24.17
CA ASP A 216 9.92 10.09 -25.49
C ASP A 216 10.97 11.15 -25.81
N VAL A 217 12.23 10.73 -25.87
CA VAL A 217 13.37 11.63 -26.00
C VAL A 217 13.50 12.18 -27.44
N ASP A 218 13.13 11.38 -28.44
CA ASP A 218 13.29 11.75 -29.84
C ASP A 218 12.24 12.79 -30.27
N ASP A 219 11.00 12.62 -29.81
CA ASP A 219 9.90 13.52 -30.13
C ASP A 219 9.64 14.58 -29.05
N ASP A 220 10.34 14.50 -27.91
CA ASP A 220 10.17 15.35 -26.71
C ASP A 220 8.71 15.37 -26.22
N ILE A 221 8.13 14.17 -26.07
CA ILE A 221 6.75 13.97 -25.70
C ILE A 221 6.66 13.18 -24.39
N GLY A 222 5.90 13.71 -23.43
CA GLY A 222 5.49 12.97 -22.25
C GLY A 222 4.20 12.18 -22.51
N ALA A 223 4.16 10.93 -22.07
CA ALA A 223 3.01 10.07 -22.20
C ALA A 223 2.79 9.20 -20.94
N VAL A 224 1.58 8.71 -20.80
CA VAL A 224 1.24 7.65 -19.83
C VAL A 224 0.88 6.39 -20.62
N TYR A 225 1.50 5.29 -20.23
CA TYR A 225 1.22 3.96 -20.75
C TYR A 225 0.41 3.15 -19.74
N GLN A 226 -0.44 2.29 -20.25
CA GLN A 226 -1.02 1.17 -19.51
C GLN A 226 -0.47 -0.11 -20.12
N ASN A 227 0.33 -0.84 -19.37
CA ASN A 227 1.13 -1.96 -19.87
C ASN A 227 2.08 -1.51 -21.01
N ASP A 228 1.89 -1.99 -22.24
CA ASP A 228 2.64 -1.62 -23.44
C ASP A 228 1.89 -0.65 -24.38
N TYR A 229 0.70 -0.16 -23.99
CA TYR A 229 -0.12 0.73 -24.81
C TYR A 229 -0.12 2.15 -24.30
N VAL A 230 0.01 3.13 -25.19
CA VAL A 230 -0.17 4.54 -24.87
C VAL A 230 -1.62 4.77 -24.45
N LEU A 231 -1.81 5.15 -23.18
CA LEU A 231 -3.12 5.49 -22.64
C LEU A 231 -3.46 6.96 -22.92
N TYR A 232 -2.52 7.85 -22.63
CA TYR A 232 -2.62 9.29 -22.91
C TYR A 232 -1.32 9.82 -23.45
N THR A 233 -1.38 10.66 -24.49
CA THR A 233 -0.28 11.51 -24.90
C THR A 233 -0.49 12.90 -24.31
N ILE A 234 0.43 13.30 -23.45
CA ILE A 234 0.44 14.63 -22.85
C ILE A 234 1.35 15.48 -23.72
N THR A 235 0.79 16.38 -24.47
CA THR A 235 1.43 17.04 -25.61
C THR A 235 2.67 17.84 -25.28
N THR A 236 3.68 17.65 -26.11
CA THR A 236 4.71 18.54 -26.67
C THR A 236 5.66 19.28 -25.74
N ASN A 237 6.96 19.04 -25.96
CA ASN A 237 8.11 19.65 -25.31
C ASN A 237 8.13 19.38 -23.81
N GLY A 238 8.17 18.08 -23.40
CA GLY A 238 8.22 17.78 -21.99
C GLY A 238 8.08 16.30 -21.65
N SER A 239 8.20 16.01 -20.37
CA SER A 239 8.13 14.65 -19.80
C SER A 239 6.99 14.52 -18.80
N VAL A 240 6.69 13.26 -18.45
CA VAL A 240 5.84 12.90 -17.30
C VAL A 240 6.76 12.22 -16.27
N PRO A 241 7.34 12.97 -15.33
CA PRO A 241 8.27 12.41 -14.36
C PRO A 241 7.63 11.57 -13.27
N ALA A 242 6.33 11.75 -13.00
CA ALA A 242 5.66 11.07 -11.89
C ALA A 242 4.24 10.66 -12.23
N ILE A 243 3.81 9.53 -11.66
CA ILE A 243 2.46 8.98 -11.79
C ILE A 243 1.97 8.44 -10.46
N SER A 244 0.66 8.52 -10.24
CA SER A 244 -0.02 7.82 -9.15
C SER A 244 -1.42 7.45 -9.59
N VAL A 245 -1.90 6.27 -9.18
CA VAL A 245 -3.23 5.77 -9.55
C VAL A 245 -4.04 5.52 -8.28
N ASP A 246 -5.15 6.23 -8.15
CA ASP A 246 -6.06 6.07 -7.03
C ASP A 246 -7.47 5.73 -7.53
N ALA A 247 -8.03 4.62 -7.04
CA ALA A 247 -9.38 4.13 -7.38
C ALA A 247 -9.66 4.03 -8.90
N GLY A 248 -8.60 3.87 -9.73
CA GLY A 248 -8.67 3.80 -11.20
C GLY A 248 -8.54 5.16 -11.89
N ASP A 249 -8.48 6.25 -11.17
CA ASP A 249 -8.09 7.55 -11.70
C ASP A 249 -6.56 7.66 -11.78
N VAL A 250 -6.05 8.08 -12.93
CA VAL A 250 -4.62 8.22 -13.20
C VAL A 250 -4.21 9.67 -13.06
N PHE A 251 -3.32 9.96 -12.13
CA PHE A 251 -2.77 11.29 -11.89
C PHE A 251 -1.32 11.34 -12.36
N ALA A 252 -0.97 12.39 -13.06
CA ALA A 252 0.37 12.56 -13.64
C ALA A 252 0.91 13.96 -13.32
N GLY A 253 2.14 13.98 -12.82
CA GLY A 253 2.96 15.18 -12.76
C GLY A 253 3.62 15.41 -14.11
N VAL A 254 3.45 16.60 -14.69
CA VAL A 254 3.91 16.91 -16.04
C VAL A 254 4.84 18.08 -16.00
N PHE A 255 5.94 17.95 -16.73
CA PHE A 255 6.87 19.03 -17.01
C PHE A 255 6.79 19.46 -18.48
N ASN A 256 6.30 20.68 -18.74
CA ASN A 256 6.22 21.26 -20.07
C ASN A 256 6.26 22.79 -19.95
N ASN A 257 7.44 23.43 -20.12
CA ASN A 257 7.64 24.88 -19.93
C ASN A 257 7.05 25.42 -18.61
N GLY A 258 6.92 24.57 -17.61
CA GLY A 258 6.28 24.74 -16.32
C GLY A 258 5.70 23.42 -15.85
N GLY A 259 5.38 23.31 -14.57
CA GLY A 259 4.75 22.11 -14.03
C GLY A 259 3.23 22.14 -14.17
N SER A 260 2.61 20.98 -14.27
CA SER A 260 1.15 20.84 -14.22
C SER A 260 0.76 19.45 -13.69
N ILE A 261 -0.44 19.35 -13.12
CA ILE A 261 -1.04 18.08 -12.70
C ILE A 261 -2.17 17.74 -13.66
N TRP A 262 -2.17 16.50 -14.10
CA TRP A 262 -3.16 15.96 -15.03
C TRP A 262 -3.90 14.80 -14.38
N LYS A 263 -5.15 14.62 -14.76
CA LYS A 263 -5.99 13.50 -14.35
C LYS A 263 -6.62 12.88 -15.60
N ASN A 264 -6.43 11.57 -15.80
CA ASN A 264 -7.03 10.81 -16.91
C ASN A 264 -6.78 11.46 -18.29
N GLY A 265 -5.58 12.04 -18.51
CA GLY A 265 -5.22 12.69 -19.76
C GLY A 265 -5.76 14.11 -19.94
N GLU A 266 -6.43 14.69 -18.96
CA GLU A 266 -6.89 16.07 -18.95
C GLU A 266 -6.14 16.89 -17.90
N LYS A 267 -5.72 18.11 -18.26
CA LYS A 267 -5.03 18.99 -17.33
C LYS A 267 -5.97 19.42 -16.21
N LEU A 268 -5.58 19.13 -14.97
CA LEU A 268 -6.34 19.49 -13.78
C LEU A 268 -6.04 20.92 -13.34
N TYR A 269 -4.74 21.24 -13.18
CA TYR A 269 -4.26 22.60 -12.86
C TYR A 269 -2.78 22.77 -13.19
N ASP A 270 -2.34 24.02 -13.31
CA ASP A 270 -0.91 24.38 -13.42
C ASP A 270 -0.30 24.43 -12.01
N THR A 271 0.94 23.96 -11.87
CA THR A 271 1.63 24.09 -10.60
C THR A 271 2.02 25.54 -10.34
N PRO A 272 2.00 25.99 -9.07
CA PRO A 272 2.40 27.35 -8.74
C PRO A 272 3.81 27.67 -9.26
N TYR A 273 3.95 28.81 -9.90
CA TYR A 273 5.25 29.37 -10.38
C TYR A 273 5.94 28.63 -11.53
N GLY A 274 5.28 27.70 -12.21
CA GLY A 274 5.81 27.02 -13.39
C GLY A 274 7.01 26.10 -13.12
N ASN A 275 7.11 25.58 -11.91
CA ASN A 275 8.23 24.75 -11.47
C ASN A 275 7.98 23.25 -11.75
N TYR A 276 9.06 22.49 -11.75
CA TYR A 276 9.06 21.03 -11.96
C TYR A 276 8.14 20.32 -10.95
N THR A 277 7.51 19.25 -11.39
CA THR A 277 6.73 18.35 -10.55
C THR A 277 7.41 16.99 -10.61
N GLU A 278 8.33 16.74 -9.69
CA GLU A 278 9.18 15.53 -9.67
C GLU A 278 8.46 14.33 -9.05
N CYS A 279 7.44 14.56 -8.24
CA CYS A 279 6.69 13.53 -7.55
C CYS A 279 5.21 13.88 -7.42
N VAL A 280 4.36 12.87 -7.50
CA VAL A 280 2.93 12.97 -7.28
C VAL A 280 2.44 11.75 -6.51
N VAL A 281 1.60 11.97 -5.52
CA VAL A 281 0.89 10.92 -4.77
C VAL A 281 -0.58 11.31 -4.72
N ALA A 282 -1.45 10.42 -5.16
CA ALA A 282 -2.89 10.61 -5.12
C ALA A 282 -3.54 9.59 -4.18
N ASN A 283 -4.53 10.04 -3.43
CA ASN A 283 -5.34 9.21 -2.58
C ASN A 283 -6.74 9.81 -2.43
N SER A 284 -7.62 9.18 -1.66
CA SER A 284 -8.99 9.65 -1.41
C SER A 284 -9.09 11.08 -0.86
N GLU A 285 -8.03 11.60 -0.23
CA GLU A 285 -7.96 12.94 0.34
C GLU A 285 -7.58 14.01 -0.70
N GLY A 286 -6.91 13.62 -1.78
CA GLY A 286 -6.48 14.53 -2.83
C GLY A 286 -5.17 14.16 -3.49
N VAL A 287 -4.64 15.08 -4.24
CA VAL A 287 -3.39 14.93 -5.00
C VAL A 287 -2.30 15.75 -4.30
N TYR A 288 -1.27 15.07 -3.86
CA TYR A 288 -0.09 15.65 -3.24
C TYR A 288 1.04 15.71 -4.26
N TYR A 289 1.75 16.79 -4.30
CA TYR A 289 2.90 16.95 -5.20
C TYR A 289 3.89 17.98 -4.64
N ALA A 290 5.15 17.80 -4.97
CA ALA A 290 6.18 18.76 -4.63
C ALA A 290 6.51 19.68 -5.80
N THR A 291 6.84 20.91 -5.46
CA THR A 291 7.48 21.90 -6.33
C THR A 291 8.61 22.54 -5.53
N ASP A 292 9.46 23.37 -6.16
CA ASP A 292 10.55 24.04 -5.47
C ASP A 292 10.08 24.72 -4.17
N GLY A 293 10.57 24.18 -3.04
CA GLY A 293 10.31 24.71 -1.71
C GLY A 293 8.87 24.63 -1.22
N ARG A 294 8.06 23.74 -1.79
CA ARG A 294 6.66 23.55 -1.36
C ARG A 294 6.17 22.12 -1.54
N ILE A 295 5.32 21.72 -0.63
CA ILE A 295 4.45 20.55 -0.79
C ILE A 295 3.04 21.09 -0.94
N ASN A 296 2.34 20.63 -1.96
CA ASN A 296 1.01 21.07 -2.32
C ASN A 296 0.02 19.92 -2.15
N LYS A 297 -1.22 20.24 -1.80
CA LYS A 297 -2.38 19.34 -1.84
C LYS A 297 -3.43 19.98 -2.73
N ASN A 298 -3.80 19.30 -3.82
CA ASN A 298 -4.64 19.84 -4.87
C ASN A 298 -3.99 21.12 -5.47
N ASP A 299 -4.69 22.24 -5.51
CA ASP A 299 -4.21 23.53 -6.03
C ASP A 299 -3.67 24.49 -4.94
N LEU A 300 -3.54 24.00 -3.69
CA LEU A 300 -3.15 24.79 -2.54
C LEU A 300 -1.81 24.35 -1.97
N ALA A 301 -0.98 25.33 -1.57
CA ALA A 301 0.22 25.02 -0.80
C ALA A 301 -0.16 24.49 0.59
N LEU A 302 0.23 23.25 0.87
CA LEU A 302 0.06 22.61 2.17
C LEU A 302 1.19 23.02 3.11
N TYR A 303 2.43 22.92 2.64
CA TYR A 303 3.63 23.31 3.36
C TYR A 303 4.53 24.17 2.48
N SER A 304 5.20 25.16 3.08
CA SER A 304 6.19 26.01 2.42
C SER A 304 7.44 26.07 3.27
N PHE A 305 8.60 25.86 2.65
CA PHE A 305 9.89 25.92 3.32
C PHE A 305 10.42 27.35 3.34
N GLU A 306 11.21 27.70 4.35
CA GLU A 306 11.78 29.05 4.48
C GLU A 306 12.83 29.32 3.37
N LEU A 307 12.92 30.60 2.96
CA LEU A 307 13.68 31.03 1.79
C LEU A 307 15.21 30.84 1.90
N ASP A 308 15.77 30.74 3.10
CA ASP A 308 17.23 30.72 3.28
C ASP A 308 17.88 29.34 2.99
N ASN A 309 17.11 28.25 3.00
CA ASN A 309 17.56 26.90 2.66
C ASN A 309 16.44 26.13 1.96
N THR A 310 15.84 26.74 0.95
CA THR A 310 14.73 26.10 0.23
C THR A 310 15.18 24.77 -0.37
N PRO A 311 14.60 23.63 0.05
CA PRO A 311 14.98 22.35 -0.50
C PRO A 311 14.42 22.14 -1.90
N ILE A 312 15.15 21.38 -2.69
CA ILE A 312 14.61 20.72 -3.87
C ILE A 312 14.08 19.37 -3.39
N ILE A 313 12.81 19.12 -3.59
CA ILE A 313 12.14 17.90 -3.16
C ILE A 313 12.05 16.92 -4.32
N ASN A 314 12.66 15.78 -4.19
CA ASN A 314 12.71 14.73 -5.21
C ASN A 314 11.61 13.68 -5.03
N SER A 315 11.21 13.40 -3.78
CA SER A 315 10.14 12.43 -3.49
C SER A 315 9.31 12.88 -2.29
N ILE A 316 8.06 12.45 -2.28
CA ILE A 316 7.13 12.56 -1.15
C ILE A 316 6.53 11.19 -0.84
N PHE A 317 6.36 10.93 0.43
CA PHE A 317 5.57 9.85 0.96
C PHE A 317 4.44 10.46 1.80
N VAL A 318 3.21 10.13 1.48
CA VAL A 318 2.06 10.55 2.27
C VAL A 318 1.71 9.38 3.16
N ASP A 319 1.91 9.58 4.46
CA ASP A 319 1.46 8.62 5.44
C ASP A 319 -0.07 8.59 5.38
N LEU A 320 -0.58 7.53 4.82
CA LEU A 320 -2.00 7.26 4.79
C LEU A 320 -2.37 6.82 6.20
N GLU A 321 -2.40 7.78 7.16
CA GLU A 321 -3.19 7.52 8.35
C GLU A 321 -4.56 7.03 7.85
N CYS A 322 -4.87 5.81 8.21
CA CYS A 322 -6.04 5.13 7.70
C CYS A 322 -7.26 6.02 7.77
N GLN A 323 -7.75 6.37 6.63
CA GLN A 323 -9.00 7.09 6.52
C GLN A 323 -10.07 6.18 7.10
N ASN A 324 -10.79 6.65 8.10
CA ASN A 324 -11.98 5.99 8.64
C ASN A 324 -13.05 5.69 7.55
N ASN A 325 -12.79 6.08 6.31
CA ASN A 325 -13.69 5.89 5.17
C ASN A 325 -13.27 4.76 4.23
N ASP A 326 -12.07 4.20 4.35
CA ASP A 326 -11.68 3.04 3.54
C ASP A 326 -12.41 1.80 3.99
N ILE A 327 -13.38 1.38 3.15
CA ILE A 327 -14.24 0.25 3.47
C ILE A 327 -13.50 -1.05 3.13
N ARG A 328 -13.11 -1.80 4.15
CA ARG A 328 -12.50 -3.12 3.99
C ARG A 328 -13.53 -4.14 3.51
N THR A 329 -13.11 -5.00 2.60
CA THR A 329 -13.93 -6.13 2.12
C THR A 329 -13.50 -7.41 2.83
N LEU A 330 -14.38 -8.43 2.84
CA LEU A 330 -14.05 -9.71 3.44
C LEU A 330 -13.33 -10.65 2.46
N PRO A 331 -12.42 -11.52 2.94
CA PRO A 331 -12.08 -11.73 4.35
C PRO A 331 -11.25 -10.60 4.94
N PHE A 332 -11.51 -10.24 6.20
CA PHE A 332 -10.71 -9.31 6.99
C PHE A 332 -9.96 -10.07 8.07
N PHE A 333 -8.71 -9.76 8.31
CA PHE A 333 -7.90 -10.35 9.36
C PHE A 333 -6.96 -9.30 9.96
N GLU A 334 -6.89 -9.26 11.30
CA GLU A 334 -5.92 -8.46 12.04
C GLU A 334 -5.30 -9.30 13.16
N GLY A 335 -4.00 -9.53 13.08
CA GLY A 335 -3.21 -10.26 14.08
C GLY A 335 -2.33 -9.33 14.91
N PHE A 336 -2.45 -8.02 14.73
CA PHE A 336 -1.70 -6.97 15.44
C PHE A 336 -0.17 -7.06 15.30
N GLU A 337 0.32 -7.81 14.33
CA GLU A 337 1.74 -7.97 14.07
C GLU A 337 2.35 -6.70 13.45
N THR A 338 3.67 -6.54 13.56
CA THR A 338 4.35 -5.44 12.91
C THR A 338 4.42 -5.64 11.39
N GLY A 339 4.21 -4.56 10.65
CA GLY A 339 4.56 -4.47 9.22
C GLY A 339 3.53 -4.98 8.20
N ALA A 340 2.45 -5.65 8.59
CA ALA A 340 1.48 -6.20 7.62
C ALA A 340 0.02 -6.07 8.05
N THR A 341 -0.27 -5.21 9.01
CA THR A 341 -1.57 -5.18 9.66
C THR A 341 -2.27 -3.85 9.46
N ASP A 342 -3.59 -3.88 9.53
CA ASP A 342 -4.41 -2.67 9.56
C ASP A 342 -4.39 -1.94 10.93
N TRP A 343 -3.45 -2.26 11.84
CA TRP A 343 -3.41 -1.70 13.20
C TRP A 343 -3.46 -0.18 13.23
N GLU A 344 -2.76 0.49 12.33
CA GLU A 344 -2.76 1.95 12.26
C GLU A 344 -4.13 2.49 11.79
N CYS A 345 -4.93 1.64 11.16
CA CYS A 345 -6.31 1.92 10.76
C CYS A 345 -7.34 1.71 11.88
N TRP A 346 -6.92 1.16 13.01
CA TRP A 346 -7.79 0.98 14.14
C TRP A 346 -7.89 2.28 14.95
N TYR A 347 -9.11 2.78 15.12
CA TYR A 347 -9.35 3.94 15.95
C TYR A 347 -9.22 3.57 17.42
N ARG A 348 -8.43 4.35 18.16
CA ARG A 348 -8.14 4.14 19.58
C ARG A 348 -8.51 5.40 20.35
N TRP A 349 -9.35 5.26 21.36
CA TRP A 349 -9.79 6.38 22.18
C TRP A 349 -10.03 5.96 23.62
N ASP A 350 -9.75 6.88 24.54
CA ASP A 350 -10.04 6.74 25.96
C ASP A 350 -10.63 8.03 26.51
N GLU A 351 -11.61 7.93 27.43
CA GLU A 351 -12.27 9.08 28.01
C GLU A 351 -11.31 9.92 28.85
N ASP A 352 -10.32 9.29 29.48
CA ASP A 352 -9.30 9.96 30.29
C ASP A 352 -8.04 10.31 29.47
N GLN A 353 -8.13 11.32 28.63
CA GLN A 353 -6.99 11.83 27.85
C GLN A 353 -6.02 12.70 28.67
N THR A 354 -6.25 12.88 29.97
CA THR A 354 -5.52 13.87 30.77
C THR A 354 -4.22 13.36 31.37
N ASN A 355 -3.86 12.09 31.21
CA ASN A 355 -2.74 11.50 31.94
C ASN A 355 -1.55 11.05 31.10
N ASN A 356 -0.46 11.73 31.30
CA ASN A 356 0.91 11.33 30.98
C ASN A 356 1.32 11.21 29.50
N GLY A 357 0.62 11.85 28.57
CA GLY A 357 1.05 11.91 27.17
C GLY A 357 0.69 10.68 26.33
N TYR A 358 -0.13 9.78 26.85
CA TYR A 358 -0.70 8.68 26.07
C TYR A 358 -2.05 9.11 25.51
N ALA A 359 -2.20 9.03 24.18
CA ALA A 359 -3.47 9.34 23.51
C ALA A 359 -4.53 8.25 23.73
N SER A 360 -4.12 7.04 24.10
CA SER A 360 -5.00 5.90 24.39
C SER A 360 -4.29 4.89 25.29
N TYR A 361 -5.09 4.12 26.06
CA TYR A 361 -4.61 2.95 26.81
C TYR A 361 -4.59 1.68 25.97
N TRP A 362 -5.12 1.68 24.75
CA TRP A 362 -4.98 0.61 23.80
C TRP A 362 -3.62 0.68 23.10
N HIS A 363 -2.85 -0.39 23.20
CA HIS A 363 -1.52 -0.51 22.63
C HIS A 363 -1.35 -1.82 21.90
N ARG A 364 -0.39 -1.87 20.99
CA ARG A 364 0.17 -3.11 20.51
C ARG A 364 1.08 -3.65 21.62
N GLY A 365 0.77 -4.81 22.16
CA GLY A 365 1.48 -5.47 23.25
C GLY A 365 1.96 -6.85 22.83
N GLY A 366 2.83 -7.45 23.63
CA GLY A 366 3.43 -8.76 23.37
C GLY A 366 4.96 -8.71 23.42
N GLY A 367 5.60 -9.81 23.06
CA GLY A 367 7.06 -9.91 23.09
C GLY A 367 7.68 -9.97 24.50
N SER A 368 9.00 -9.81 24.60
CA SER A 368 9.78 -10.04 25.82
C SER A 368 9.50 -9.09 26.99
N ASN A 369 8.72 -8.04 26.78
CA ASN A 369 8.40 -7.03 27.80
C ASN A 369 6.96 -7.12 28.32
N SER A 370 6.16 -8.08 27.86
CA SER A 370 4.77 -8.28 28.27
C SER A 370 4.63 -9.39 29.32
N TYR A 371 3.67 -9.23 30.24
CA TYR A 371 3.31 -10.29 31.19
C TYR A 371 2.57 -11.48 30.52
N VAL A 372 2.13 -11.29 29.27
CA VAL A 372 1.37 -12.26 28.50
C VAL A 372 1.98 -12.33 27.10
N ASN A 373 2.19 -13.54 26.60
CA ASN A 373 2.52 -13.77 25.20
C ASN A 373 1.27 -13.56 24.34
N ALA A 374 1.45 -13.04 23.14
CA ALA A 374 0.40 -13.04 22.12
C ALA A 374 -0.15 -14.45 21.91
N TYR A 375 -1.40 -14.59 21.45
CA TYR A 375 -1.96 -15.88 21.10
C TYR A 375 -1.25 -16.47 19.87
N SER A 376 -1.03 -15.67 18.87
CA SER A 376 -0.23 -16.00 17.69
C SER A 376 0.81 -14.93 17.46
N GLY A 377 1.89 -15.22 16.70
CA GLY A 377 2.92 -14.26 16.38
C GLY A 377 3.68 -13.69 17.59
N GLU A 378 3.99 -12.41 17.53
CA GLU A 378 4.75 -11.68 18.56
C GLU A 378 3.92 -10.61 19.29
N HIS A 379 2.81 -10.14 18.70
CA HIS A 379 2.04 -9.00 19.17
C HIS A 379 0.53 -9.33 19.32
N CYS A 380 -0.14 -8.55 20.16
CA CYS A 380 -1.59 -8.55 20.32
C CYS A 380 -2.05 -7.13 20.70
N ALA A 381 -3.32 -6.81 20.56
CA ALA A 381 -3.89 -5.59 21.13
C ALA A 381 -4.11 -5.78 22.63
N LEU A 382 -3.76 -4.77 23.41
CA LEU A 382 -4.05 -4.77 24.85
C LEU A 382 -4.54 -3.39 25.32
N HIS A 383 -5.53 -3.39 26.18
CA HIS A 383 -5.90 -2.25 27.00
C HIS A 383 -5.20 -2.31 28.34
N ILE A 384 -4.41 -1.29 28.67
CA ILE A 384 -3.69 -1.20 29.93
C ILE A 384 -4.61 -0.63 30.99
N TYR A 385 -4.72 -1.28 32.15
CA TYR A 385 -5.49 -0.78 33.26
C TYR A 385 -4.80 0.39 33.97
N ASN A 386 -5.60 1.24 34.61
CA ASN A 386 -5.12 2.27 35.51
C ASN A 386 -5.77 2.12 36.88
N ALA A 387 -4.95 2.01 37.94
CA ALA A 387 -5.43 1.82 39.29
C ALA A 387 -6.04 3.07 39.91
N ALA A 388 -5.77 4.26 39.36
CA ALA A 388 -6.12 5.54 39.94
C ALA A 388 -7.45 6.11 39.42
N TYR A 389 -7.90 5.70 38.24
CA TYR A 389 -9.02 6.33 37.52
C TYR A 389 -10.00 5.31 36.97
N ASP A 390 -11.26 5.71 36.88
CA ASP A 390 -12.23 5.02 36.02
C ASP A 390 -11.78 5.18 34.57
N GLN A 391 -11.75 4.09 33.84
CA GLN A 391 -11.37 4.05 32.43
C GLN A 391 -12.56 3.65 31.57
N PHE A 392 -12.68 4.29 30.42
CA PHE A 392 -13.51 3.85 29.33
C PHE A 392 -12.68 3.93 28.05
N GLY A 393 -12.29 2.78 27.52
CA GLY A 393 -11.45 2.64 26.34
C GLY A 393 -12.20 2.05 25.17
N LEU A 394 -11.89 2.53 23.97
CA LEU A 394 -12.47 2.14 22.71
C LEU A 394 -11.37 1.75 21.74
N LEU A 395 -11.51 0.57 21.13
CA LEU A 395 -10.71 0.11 20.00
C LEU A 395 -11.67 -0.28 18.89
N SER A 396 -11.67 0.46 17.77
CA SER A 396 -12.58 0.25 16.65
C SER A 396 -11.85 -0.21 15.41
N THR A 397 -12.42 -1.19 14.71
CA THR A 397 -11.90 -1.60 13.40
C THR A 397 -12.03 -0.47 12.38
N PRO A 398 -11.27 -0.50 11.28
CA PRO A 398 -11.66 0.23 10.07
C PRO A 398 -13.10 -0.11 9.66
N MET A 399 -13.71 0.73 8.81
CA MET A 399 -15.02 0.45 8.23
C MET A 399 -14.96 -0.84 7.39
N ILE A 400 -15.89 -1.76 7.63
CA ILE A 400 -15.93 -3.08 6.98
C ILE A 400 -17.26 -3.25 6.26
N ARG A 401 -17.22 -3.65 5.00
CA ARG A 401 -18.41 -4.00 4.22
C ARG A 401 -18.85 -5.44 4.51
N ILE A 402 -20.01 -5.60 5.11
CA ILE A 402 -20.64 -6.90 5.26
C ILE A 402 -21.37 -7.24 3.95
N PRO A 403 -21.06 -8.39 3.30
CA PRO A 403 -21.73 -8.76 2.05
C PRO A 403 -23.24 -8.81 2.17
N ALA A 404 -23.94 -8.49 1.08
CA ALA A 404 -25.41 -8.47 1.06
C ALA A 404 -26.03 -9.87 1.18
N SER A 405 -25.23 -10.93 1.07
CA SER A 405 -25.68 -12.32 1.17
C SER A 405 -24.59 -13.20 1.80
N GLY A 406 -24.98 -14.37 2.30
CA GLY A 406 -24.08 -15.30 3.00
C GLY A 406 -24.08 -15.08 4.51
N ASN A 407 -23.54 -16.03 5.25
CA ASN A 407 -23.39 -15.92 6.70
C ASN A 407 -22.03 -15.28 6.99
N THR A 408 -22.03 -14.13 7.64
CA THR A 408 -20.79 -13.45 8.06
C THR A 408 -20.53 -13.75 9.52
N THR A 409 -19.33 -14.22 9.81
CA THR A 409 -18.89 -14.60 11.16
C THR A 409 -17.61 -13.86 11.49
N MET A 410 -17.55 -13.28 12.67
CA MET A 410 -16.35 -12.75 13.30
C MET A 410 -15.84 -13.72 14.34
N THR A 411 -14.54 -13.93 14.39
CA THR A 411 -13.85 -14.61 15.50
C THR A 411 -12.72 -13.73 16.00
N PHE A 412 -12.43 -13.82 17.28
CA PHE A 412 -11.24 -13.23 17.87
C PHE A 412 -10.79 -14.02 19.09
N LYS A 413 -9.54 -13.83 19.48
CA LYS A 413 -8.99 -14.36 20.72
C LYS A 413 -9.08 -13.29 21.80
N THR A 414 -9.44 -13.71 23.02
CA THR A 414 -9.52 -12.83 24.18
C THR A 414 -8.87 -13.48 25.39
N LEU A 415 -8.21 -12.65 26.19
CA LEU A 415 -7.62 -13.04 27.47
C LEU A 415 -7.76 -11.91 28.48
N GLU A 416 -8.26 -12.23 29.64
CA GLU A 416 -8.32 -11.34 30.80
C GLU A 416 -7.57 -11.98 31.96
N LEU A 417 -6.66 -11.23 32.54
CA LEU A 417 -6.03 -11.63 33.78
C LEU A 417 -6.84 -11.06 34.96
N TYR A 418 -7.12 -11.88 35.98
CA TYR A 418 -7.84 -11.49 37.19
C TYR A 418 -9.26 -10.95 36.94
N PRO A 419 -10.11 -11.72 36.36
CA PRO A 419 -11.40 -11.34 35.77
C PRO A 419 -12.46 -10.80 36.75
N TYR A 420 -12.19 -10.79 38.04
CA TYR A 420 -13.15 -10.32 39.05
C TYR A 420 -13.14 -8.79 39.23
N ASP A 421 -12.20 -8.10 38.66
CA ASP A 421 -11.97 -6.69 38.87
C ASP A 421 -12.48 -5.80 37.72
N TYR A 422 -12.99 -6.42 36.64
CA TYR A 422 -13.50 -5.67 35.48
C TYR A 422 -14.90 -5.11 35.68
N GLY A 423 -15.11 -3.92 35.17
CA GLY A 423 -16.44 -3.30 35.13
C GLY A 423 -17.25 -3.74 33.92
N TYR A 424 -16.61 -3.84 32.75
CA TYR A 424 -17.27 -4.18 31.50
C TYR A 424 -16.25 -4.41 30.38
N GLU A 425 -16.48 -5.41 29.56
CA GLU A 425 -15.80 -5.71 28.30
C GLU A 425 -16.83 -6.19 27.30
N GLY A 426 -16.88 -5.56 26.12
CA GLY A 426 -17.91 -5.88 25.16
C GLY A 426 -17.51 -5.52 23.73
N VAL A 427 -18.20 -6.14 22.77
CA VAL A 427 -18.06 -5.89 21.35
C VAL A 427 -19.37 -5.31 20.82
N TRP A 428 -19.26 -4.21 20.11
CA TRP A 428 -20.36 -3.47 19.54
C TRP A 428 -20.19 -3.35 18.03
N VAL A 429 -21.26 -3.39 17.28
CA VAL A 429 -21.30 -3.08 15.86
C VAL A 429 -21.91 -1.70 15.68
N ILE A 430 -21.19 -0.82 14.99
CA ILE A 430 -21.59 0.55 14.70
C ILE A 430 -21.90 0.64 13.20
N GLU A 431 -23.12 1.03 12.86
CA GLU A 431 -23.46 1.30 11.46
C GLU A 431 -22.85 2.63 10.99
N GLY A 432 -22.37 2.66 9.74
CA GLY A 432 -21.67 3.81 9.15
C GLY A 432 -22.36 5.13 9.41
N GLY A 433 -21.58 6.11 9.90
CA GLY A 433 -22.06 7.42 10.31
C GLY A 433 -22.69 7.45 11.70
N HIS A 434 -22.37 6.52 12.59
CA HIS A 434 -22.83 6.43 13.99
C HIS A 434 -24.36 6.37 14.16
N LYS A 435 -25.06 5.81 13.18
CA LYS A 435 -26.54 5.81 13.15
C LYS A 435 -27.18 4.81 14.10
N ALA A 436 -26.50 3.71 14.38
CA ALA A 436 -26.95 2.70 15.33
C ALA A 436 -25.74 1.97 15.93
N ALA A 437 -25.81 1.67 17.20
CA ALA A 437 -24.82 0.87 17.92
C ALA A 437 -25.51 -0.33 18.55
N VAL A 438 -25.07 -1.53 18.22
CA VAL A 438 -25.66 -2.78 18.71
C VAL A 438 -24.59 -3.58 19.44
N GLU A 439 -24.81 -3.89 20.72
CA GLU A 439 -23.97 -4.82 21.46
C GLU A 439 -24.20 -6.24 20.93
N VAL A 440 -23.13 -6.88 20.46
CA VAL A 440 -23.18 -8.22 19.86
C VAL A 440 -22.50 -9.28 20.73
N TRP A 441 -21.69 -8.85 21.69
CA TRP A 441 -21.07 -9.72 22.67
C TRP A 441 -20.66 -8.92 23.92
N THR A 442 -20.76 -9.56 25.07
CA THR A 442 -20.21 -9.07 26.34
C THR A 442 -19.59 -10.21 27.12
N GLN A 443 -18.51 -9.93 27.80
CA GLN A 443 -17.85 -10.91 28.65
C GLN A 443 -18.73 -11.28 29.86
N THR A 444 -19.01 -12.52 29.99
CA THR A 444 -19.85 -13.04 31.12
C THR A 444 -19.13 -14.07 31.96
N THR A 445 -18.03 -14.61 31.48
CA THR A 445 -17.27 -15.65 32.15
C THR A 445 -15.79 -15.30 32.14
N PRO A 446 -15.19 -15.18 33.31
CA PRO A 446 -13.76 -14.87 33.43
C PRO A 446 -12.88 -15.84 32.63
N THR A 447 -11.80 -15.31 32.02
CA THR A 447 -10.83 -16.15 31.35
C THR A 447 -9.43 -15.85 31.93
N GLU A 448 -8.72 -16.89 32.32
CA GLU A 448 -7.30 -16.80 32.69
C GLU A 448 -6.41 -17.41 31.59
N GLU A 449 -7.03 -17.82 30.48
CA GLU A 449 -6.41 -18.43 29.32
C GLU A 449 -7.04 -17.85 28.07
N TRP A 450 -6.28 -17.81 26.97
CA TRP A 450 -6.79 -17.40 25.68
C TRP A 450 -8.00 -18.22 25.25
N LYS A 451 -9.08 -17.57 24.91
CA LYS A 451 -10.32 -18.16 24.40
C LYS A 451 -10.69 -17.57 23.06
N THR A 452 -11.38 -18.39 22.26
CA THR A 452 -11.97 -17.94 21.01
C THR A 452 -13.40 -17.50 21.25
N VAL A 453 -13.71 -16.30 20.87
CA VAL A 453 -15.08 -15.78 20.76
C VAL A 453 -15.53 -15.88 19.31
N THR A 454 -16.79 -16.22 19.08
CA THR A 454 -17.41 -16.28 17.77
C THR A 454 -18.72 -15.50 17.78
N ILE A 455 -18.86 -14.57 16.85
CA ILE A 455 -20.00 -13.64 16.73
C ILE A 455 -20.61 -13.79 15.34
N ASP A 456 -21.91 -13.94 15.25
CA ASP A 456 -22.66 -13.90 13.99
C ASP A 456 -22.98 -12.45 13.62
N LEU A 457 -22.43 -11.98 12.50
CA LEU A 457 -22.64 -10.64 11.95
C LEU A 457 -23.66 -10.62 10.79
N SER A 458 -24.34 -11.72 10.53
CA SER A 458 -25.30 -11.85 9.42
C SER A 458 -26.48 -10.87 9.51
N ALA A 459 -26.78 -10.34 10.70
CA ALA A 459 -27.81 -9.31 10.88
C ALA A 459 -27.44 -7.96 10.23
N PHE A 460 -26.17 -7.75 9.86
CA PHE A 460 -25.64 -6.53 9.28
C PHE A 460 -25.37 -6.64 7.76
N GLN A 461 -25.95 -7.64 7.10
CA GLN A 461 -25.80 -7.86 5.65
C GLN A 461 -26.07 -6.61 4.84
N GLY A 462 -25.17 -6.32 3.84
CA GLY A 462 -25.24 -5.18 2.95
C GLY A 462 -24.91 -3.83 3.57
N ARG A 463 -24.39 -3.83 4.81
CA ARG A 463 -24.04 -2.61 5.56
C ARG A 463 -22.55 -2.43 5.66
N ASP A 464 -22.13 -1.18 5.82
CA ASP A 464 -20.80 -0.78 6.22
C ASP A 464 -20.81 -0.57 7.73
N VAL A 465 -19.93 -1.26 8.43
CA VAL A 465 -19.90 -1.29 9.89
C VAL A 465 -18.48 -1.11 10.42
N GLU A 466 -18.37 -0.48 11.57
CA GLU A 466 -17.20 -0.52 12.44
C GLU A 466 -17.50 -1.49 13.60
N ILE A 467 -16.47 -2.13 14.13
CA ILE A 467 -16.61 -3.02 15.26
C ILE A 467 -15.78 -2.49 16.41
N ASP A 468 -16.45 -2.10 17.48
CA ASP A 468 -15.86 -1.54 18.68
C ASP A 468 -15.60 -2.62 19.73
N PHE A 469 -14.39 -2.70 20.22
CA PHE A 469 -14.04 -3.35 21.46
C PHE A 469 -14.04 -2.32 22.58
N ARG A 470 -14.94 -2.44 23.53
CA ARG A 470 -15.17 -1.48 24.60
C ARG A 470 -14.77 -2.03 25.94
N TYR A 471 -13.85 -1.33 26.58
CA TYR A 471 -13.37 -1.64 27.94
C TYR A 471 -13.88 -0.60 28.91
N LYS A 472 -14.32 -1.03 30.11
CA LYS A 472 -14.59 -0.16 31.24
C LYS A 472 -14.12 -0.82 32.53
N GLY A 473 -13.32 -0.11 33.30
CA GLY A 473 -12.81 -0.61 34.56
C GLY A 473 -12.20 0.47 35.42
N GLN A 474 -12.18 0.20 36.75
CA GLN A 474 -11.43 0.98 37.72
C GLN A 474 -10.56 0.03 38.53
N ASN A 475 -9.25 0.19 38.48
CA ASN A 475 -8.31 -0.74 39.12
C ASN A 475 -8.51 -2.20 38.67
N ALA A 476 -9.01 -2.38 37.45
CA ALA A 476 -9.15 -3.66 36.78
C ALA A 476 -7.80 -4.15 36.25
N HIS A 477 -7.79 -5.17 35.41
CA HIS A 477 -6.57 -5.69 34.80
C HIS A 477 -6.56 -5.44 33.29
N ASN A 478 -5.44 -5.75 32.64
CA ASN A 478 -5.32 -5.61 31.19
C ASN A 478 -6.24 -6.57 30.45
N TRP A 479 -6.89 -6.08 29.41
CA TRP A 479 -7.63 -6.89 28.45
C TRP A 479 -6.81 -7.08 27.18
N TYR A 480 -6.70 -8.32 26.72
CA TYR A 480 -5.89 -8.70 25.55
C TYR A 480 -6.81 -9.27 24.46
N ILE A 481 -6.55 -8.85 23.22
CA ILE A 481 -7.28 -9.28 22.02
C ILE A 481 -6.27 -9.67 20.96
N ASP A 482 -6.54 -10.75 20.22
CA ASP A 482 -5.68 -11.23 19.15
C ASP A 482 -6.48 -11.92 18.04
N ASP A 483 -5.87 -12.10 16.85
CA ASP A 483 -6.43 -12.85 15.72
C ASP A 483 -7.88 -12.46 15.39
N VAL A 484 -8.17 -11.18 15.20
CA VAL A 484 -9.50 -10.73 14.79
C VAL A 484 -9.72 -11.10 13.33
N SER A 485 -10.68 -12.00 13.07
CA SER A 485 -10.98 -12.49 11.73
C SER A 485 -12.46 -12.34 11.41
N ILE A 486 -12.78 -11.75 10.29
CA ILE A 486 -14.17 -11.64 9.80
C ILE A 486 -14.22 -12.30 8.43
N THR A 487 -15.04 -13.34 8.33
CA THR A 487 -15.23 -14.11 7.10
C THR A 487 -16.69 -14.17 6.75
N SER A 488 -17.00 -14.17 5.47
CA SER A 488 -18.34 -14.45 5.01
C SER A 488 -18.32 -15.76 4.22
N ASN A 489 -19.11 -16.70 4.67
CA ASN A 489 -19.55 -17.76 3.80
C ASN A 489 -20.60 -17.16 2.86
N VAL A 490 -20.17 -16.27 1.97
CA VAL A 490 -20.83 -16.17 0.69
C VAL A 490 -20.63 -17.57 0.17
N GLY A 491 -21.61 -18.44 0.36
CA GLY A 491 -21.68 -19.66 -0.41
C GLY A 491 -21.41 -19.15 -1.81
N VAL A 492 -20.42 -19.72 -2.54
CA VAL A 492 -20.29 -19.41 -3.96
C VAL A 492 -21.72 -19.53 -4.41
N GLY A 493 -22.41 -18.37 -4.49
CA GLY A 493 -23.74 -18.33 -5.03
C GLY A 493 -23.46 -18.90 -6.39
N GLU A 494 -23.90 -20.13 -6.64
CA GLU A 494 -24.06 -20.53 -8.00
C GLU A 494 -24.74 -19.30 -8.57
N SER A 495 -23.97 -18.45 -9.31
CA SER A 495 -24.62 -17.54 -10.20
C SER A 495 -25.42 -18.52 -11.01
N GLN A 496 -26.68 -18.65 -10.68
CA GLN A 496 -27.65 -19.26 -11.53
C GLN A 496 -27.84 -18.29 -12.71
N ASP A 497 -26.79 -18.15 -13.46
CA ASP A 497 -26.89 -18.22 -14.88
C ASP A 497 -27.32 -19.68 -15.07
N GLU A 498 -28.62 -19.91 -15.12
CA GLU A 498 -29.23 -21.25 -15.36
C GLU A 498 -28.75 -21.87 -16.69
N SER A 499 -27.75 -21.24 -17.34
CA SER A 499 -27.23 -21.59 -18.66
C SER A 499 -26.05 -22.56 -18.62
N LEU A 500 -25.14 -22.54 -17.65
CA LEU A 500 -23.94 -23.39 -17.65
C LEU A 500 -23.94 -24.44 -16.54
N ALA A 501 -23.72 -25.71 -16.89
CA ALA A 501 -23.62 -26.80 -15.94
C ALA A 501 -22.58 -27.86 -16.39
N VAL A 502 -21.87 -28.45 -15.43
CA VAL A 502 -21.00 -29.62 -15.68
C VAL A 502 -21.84 -30.88 -15.69
N TYR A 503 -21.75 -31.64 -16.78
CA TYR A 503 -22.48 -32.90 -16.94
C TYR A 503 -21.60 -34.00 -17.58
N PRO A 504 -21.62 -35.25 -17.05
CA PRO A 504 -22.25 -35.63 -15.79
C PRO A 504 -21.51 -35.06 -14.56
N ASN A 505 -22.18 -34.96 -13.42
CA ASN A 505 -21.59 -34.68 -12.13
C ASN A 505 -22.29 -35.57 -11.09
N PRO A 506 -21.62 -36.54 -10.46
CA PRO A 506 -20.16 -36.79 -10.49
C PRO A 506 -19.62 -37.21 -11.85
N VAL A 507 -18.31 -36.90 -12.04
CA VAL A 507 -17.57 -37.11 -13.29
C VAL A 507 -16.73 -38.38 -13.21
N GLY A 508 -16.92 -39.30 -14.18
CA GLY A 508 -15.99 -40.40 -14.41
C GLY A 508 -14.75 -39.92 -15.17
N GLU A 509 -14.58 -40.37 -16.42
CA GLU A 509 -13.41 -40.01 -17.25
C GLU A 509 -13.58 -38.66 -18.00
N ARG A 510 -14.82 -38.22 -18.22
CA ARG A 510 -15.12 -37.06 -19.07
C ARG A 510 -16.33 -36.31 -18.56
N PHE A 511 -16.32 -35.00 -18.82
CA PHE A 511 -17.49 -34.13 -18.63
C PHE A 511 -17.60 -33.13 -19.78
N ARG A 512 -18.74 -32.50 -19.93
CA ARG A 512 -18.97 -31.35 -20.81
C ARG A 512 -19.62 -30.22 -20.02
N ILE A 513 -19.49 -29.03 -20.55
CA ILE A 513 -20.21 -27.88 -20.03
C ILE A 513 -21.45 -27.70 -20.87
N GLN A 514 -22.61 -27.91 -20.28
CA GLN A 514 -23.91 -27.62 -20.89
C GLN A 514 -24.15 -26.11 -20.88
N GLY A 515 -24.82 -25.59 -21.90
CA GLY A 515 -25.16 -24.18 -22.02
C GLY A 515 -24.10 -23.29 -22.69
N LEU A 516 -22.95 -23.83 -23.12
CA LEU A 516 -21.98 -23.07 -23.92
C LEU A 516 -22.61 -22.64 -25.25
N GLU A 517 -22.52 -21.33 -25.56
CA GLU A 517 -22.99 -20.75 -26.81
C GLU A 517 -21.87 -20.55 -27.84
N ALA A 518 -20.60 -20.57 -27.41
CA ALA A 518 -19.43 -20.42 -28.26
C ALA A 518 -18.26 -21.26 -27.76
N GLU A 519 -17.23 -21.42 -28.60
CA GLU A 519 -15.97 -22.04 -28.20
C GLU A 519 -15.32 -21.20 -27.11
N THR A 520 -14.94 -21.84 -25.99
CA THR A 520 -14.47 -21.17 -24.77
C THR A 520 -13.25 -21.89 -24.20
N GLU A 521 -12.35 -21.14 -23.59
CA GLU A 521 -11.25 -21.70 -22.83
C GLU A 521 -11.72 -22.05 -21.41
N VAL A 522 -11.34 -23.24 -20.94
CA VAL A 522 -11.77 -23.82 -19.68
C VAL A 522 -10.56 -24.19 -18.84
N PHE A 523 -10.55 -23.75 -17.59
CA PHE A 523 -9.49 -24.01 -16.62
C PHE A 523 -10.05 -24.87 -15.48
N VAL A 524 -9.36 -25.95 -15.14
CA VAL A 524 -9.74 -26.86 -14.04
C VAL A 524 -8.73 -26.73 -12.92
N TYR A 525 -9.22 -26.47 -11.71
CA TYR A 525 -8.40 -26.29 -10.50
C TYR A 525 -8.75 -27.35 -9.46
N ASN A 526 -7.76 -27.79 -8.69
CA ASN A 526 -8.00 -28.60 -7.50
C ASN A 526 -8.45 -27.72 -6.32
N VAL A 527 -8.75 -28.35 -5.16
CA VAL A 527 -9.19 -27.61 -3.94
C VAL A 527 -8.13 -26.70 -3.33
N LEU A 528 -6.87 -26.83 -3.71
CA LEU A 528 -5.78 -25.97 -3.28
C LEU A 528 -5.60 -24.76 -4.22
N GLY A 529 -6.44 -24.63 -5.27
CA GLY A 529 -6.34 -23.57 -6.26
C GLY A 529 -5.29 -23.82 -7.37
N GLU A 530 -4.63 -24.99 -7.39
CA GLU A 530 -3.67 -25.31 -8.45
C GLU A 530 -4.37 -25.62 -9.76
N LEU A 531 -3.91 -25.03 -10.87
CA LEU A 531 -4.39 -25.31 -12.20
C LEU A 531 -3.92 -26.71 -12.63
N VAL A 532 -4.85 -27.64 -12.76
CA VAL A 532 -4.56 -29.05 -13.08
C VAL A 532 -4.87 -29.41 -14.53
N LYS A 533 -5.67 -28.57 -15.22
CA LYS A 533 -5.97 -28.79 -16.63
C LYS A 533 -6.48 -27.53 -17.31
N THR A 534 -6.09 -27.33 -18.57
CA THR A 534 -6.64 -26.34 -19.49
C THR A 534 -7.19 -27.04 -20.72
N ALA A 535 -8.34 -26.60 -21.22
CA ALA A 535 -8.94 -27.11 -22.45
C ALA A 535 -9.69 -25.99 -23.17
N ARG A 536 -9.58 -25.98 -24.51
CA ARG A 536 -10.43 -25.15 -25.36
C ARG A 536 -11.55 -26.01 -25.91
N VAL A 537 -12.78 -25.69 -25.62
CA VAL A 537 -13.94 -26.55 -25.88
C VAL A 537 -15.06 -25.81 -26.61
N GLY A 538 -15.59 -26.49 -27.62
CA GLY A 538 -16.78 -26.06 -28.35
C GLY A 538 -18.09 -26.53 -27.69
N ILE A 539 -19.19 -26.15 -28.29
CA ILE A 539 -20.54 -26.51 -27.85
C ILE A 539 -20.69 -28.03 -27.79
N ASN A 540 -21.11 -28.56 -26.64
CA ASN A 540 -21.29 -30.00 -26.37
C ASN A 540 -20.00 -30.87 -26.52
N GLN A 541 -18.83 -30.32 -26.50
CA GLN A 541 -17.59 -31.05 -26.53
C GLN A 541 -17.21 -31.58 -25.15
N ASP A 542 -16.72 -32.83 -25.09
CA ASP A 542 -16.29 -33.45 -23.85
C ASP A 542 -14.86 -33.08 -23.50
N ILE A 543 -14.62 -32.81 -22.20
CA ILE A 543 -13.30 -32.60 -21.58
C ILE A 543 -12.89 -33.90 -20.88
N ASN A 544 -11.75 -34.45 -21.25
CA ASN A 544 -11.21 -35.66 -20.63
C ASN A 544 -10.46 -35.29 -19.34
N VAL A 545 -10.83 -35.90 -18.23
CA VAL A 545 -10.22 -35.73 -16.89
C VAL A 545 -9.91 -37.10 -16.26
N GLY A 546 -9.74 -38.12 -17.04
CA GLY A 546 -9.42 -39.48 -16.57
C GLY A 546 -8.12 -39.57 -15.79
N GLU A 547 -7.16 -38.66 -16.04
CA GLU A 547 -5.91 -38.54 -15.32
C GLU A 547 -6.02 -37.90 -13.92
N LEU A 548 -7.12 -37.21 -13.62
CA LEU A 548 -7.31 -36.57 -12.32
C LEU A 548 -7.72 -37.58 -11.24
N SER A 549 -7.20 -37.40 -10.04
CA SER A 549 -7.58 -38.20 -8.89
C SER A 549 -9.02 -37.93 -8.44
N ALA A 550 -9.64 -38.88 -7.76
CA ALA A 550 -10.95 -38.65 -7.17
C ALA A 550 -10.92 -37.47 -6.18
N GLY A 551 -11.90 -36.60 -6.27
CA GLY A 551 -11.94 -35.39 -5.46
C GLY A 551 -12.86 -34.28 -6.01
N LEU A 552 -12.93 -33.16 -5.30
CA LEU A 552 -13.64 -31.97 -5.73
C LEU A 552 -12.72 -31.09 -6.61
N TYR A 553 -13.27 -30.58 -7.71
CA TYR A 553 -12.59 -29.68 -8.63
C TYR A 553 -13.46 -28.48 -8.97
N LEU A 554 -12.81 -27.36 -9.25
CA LEU A 554 -13.42 -26.14 -9.78
C LEU A 554 -13.13 -26.01 -11.26
N VAL A 555 -14.10 -25.55 -12.03
CA VAL A 555 -13.97 -25.31 -13.48
C VAL A 555 -14.32 -23.88 -13.75
N ARG A 556 -13.34 -23.09 -14.20
CA ARG A 556 -13.56 -21.73 -14.65
C ARG A 556 -13.79 -21.71 -16.17
N CYS A 557 -14.88 -21.06 -16.58
CA CYS A 557 -15.30 -20.89 -17.95
C CYS A 557 -15.73 -19.42 -18.15
N GLY A 558 -14.85 -18.61 -18.73
CA GLY A 558 -15.03 -17.16 -18.77
C GLY A 558 -15.11 -16.60 -17.33
N ASN A 559 -16.18 -15.84 -17.03
CA ASN A 559 -16.46 -15.29 -15.71
C ASN A 559 -17.25 -16.23 -14.79
N THR A 560 -17.61 -17.43 -15.25
CA THR A 560 -18.40 -18.40 -14.49
C THR A 560 -17.51 -19.50 -13.92
N THR A 561 -17.66 -19.78 -12.62
CA THR A 561 -17.01 -20.91 -11.95
C THR A 561 -18.03 -21.98 -11.60
N LEU A 562 -17.79 -23.17 -12.09
CA LEU A 562 -18.58 -24.37 -11.86
C LEU A 562 -17.80 -25.35 -10.98
N ARG A 563 -18.45 -26.35 -10.43
CA ARG A 563 -17.79 -27.41 -9.64
C ARG A 563 -18.20 -28.81 -10.11
N PHE A 564 -17.29 -29.76 -9.98
CA PHE A 564 -17.63 -31.17 -10.15
C PHE A 564 -16.90 -32.05 -9.15
N VAL A 565 -17.49 -33.22 -8.89
CA VAL A 565 -16.88 -34.31 -8.12
C VAL A 565 -16.33 -35.32 -9.10
N LYS A 566 -15.02 -35.59 -9.06
CA LYS A 566 -14.35 -36.67 -9.80
C LYS A 566 -14.44 -37.96 -8.99
N GLU A 567 -14.95 -39.04 -9.60
CA GLU A 567 -14.97 -40.40 -9.04
C GLU A 567 -13.77 -41.23 -9.45
#